data_817f84f90a2f9b13d55ad2ae78812d64
#
_entry.id   817f84f90a2f9b13d55ad2ae78812d64
#
_cell.length_a   1.000
_cell.length_b   1.000
_cell.length_c   1.000
_cell.angle_alpha   90.00
_cell.angle_beta   90.00
_cell.angle_gamma   90.00
#
_symmetry.space_group_name_H-M   'P 1'
#
loop_
_entity.id
_entity.type
_entity.pdbx_description
1 polymer ?
#
loop_
_entity_poly.entity_id
_entity_poly.type
_entity_poly.pdbx_seq_one_letter_code
_entity_poly.pdbx_strand_id
1 'polypeptide(L)'
;VSNAIQANPNKNYPDTTHYRRYDTIRWYGIHHQNDFRFYSGSFLNRNHYFEVRGFGVLRKLVPSNLLNKITKRIQRRLYRVFGGVLGPLEKFDVIKKYKFYYCYENTVGINGYVSEKLFDCLYSGVVPIYWGAPNIKELIPFKCYIDGFSFKNQKDVYEFINSMTYEEYCKYLNEARDFLNSEYMERFTVKSSVENILSVVSKGLQTS
;
A
#
# COMPACT_ATOMS: atom_id res chain seq x y z
N VAL A 1 -0.60 -5.66 -4.50
CA VAL A 1 -0.26 -5.39 -5.91
C VAL A 1 -0.87 -4.06 -6.28
N SER A 2 -0.11 -2.99 -6.22
CA SER A 2 -0.63 -1.69 -6.59
C SER A 2 -0.75 -1.59 -8.10
N ASN A 3 -1.96 -1.74 -8.60
CA ASN A 3 -2.27 -1.33 -9.96
C ASN A 3 -2.13 0.18 -10.07
N ALA A 4 -1.40 0.59 -11.09
CA ALA A 4 -1.23 1.95 -11.56
C ALA A 4 -0.53 2.91 -10.59
N ILE A 5 0.76 3.01 -10.76
CA ILE A 5 1.39 4.31 -10.66
C ILE A 5 0.93 5.10 -11.88
N GLN A 6 -0.24 5.71 -11.79
CA GLN A 6 -0.59 6.75 -12.75
C GLN A 6 0.34 7.92 -12.51
N ALA A 7 1.08 8.27 -13.52
CA ALA A 7 2.00 9.37 -13.52
C ALA A 7 1.19 10.67 -13.60
N ASN A 8 1.01 11.27 -12.52
CA ASN A 8 1.07 12.71 -12.30
C ASN A 8 0.99 12.96 -10.79
N PRO A 9 2.09 12.89 -10.04
CA PRO A 9 2.08 13.45 -8.72
C PRO A 9 1.91 14.94 -8.94
N ASN A 10 0.72 15.44 -8.70
CA ASN A 10 0.49 16.85 -8.59
C ASN A 10 1.53 17.37 -7.59
N LYS A 11 2.47 18.19 -8.03
CA LYS A 11 3.61 18.68 -7.22
C LYS A 11 3.17 19.35 -5.91
N ASN A 12 1.88 19.70 -5.82
CA ASN A 12 1.27 20.36 -4.68
C ASN A 12 0.76 19.42 -3.57
N TYR A 13 0.85 18.09 -3.77
CA TYR A 13 0.42 17.10 -2.76
C TYR A 13 1.51 16.08 -2.48
N PRO A 14 2.50 16.42 -1.62
CA PRO A 14 3.57 15.50 -1.25
C PRO A 14 3.08 14.25 -0.50
N ASP A 15 1.86 14.26 0.02
CA ASP A 15 1.25 13.17 0.79
C ASP A 15 0.37 12.22 -0.02
N THR A 16 0.46 12.22 -1.35
CA THR A 16 -0.26 11.23 -2.15
C THR A 16 0.31 9.83 -1.92
N THR A 17 -0.55 8.83 -1.94
CA THR A 17 -0.19 7.41 -1.76
C THR A 17 0.90 6.94 -2.72
N HIS A 18 0.89 7.46 -3.94
CA HIS A 18 1.90 7.15 -4.95
C HIS A 18 3.30 7.62 -4.54
N TYR A 19 3.37 8.77 -3.91
CA TYR A 19 4.61 9.33 -3.41
C TYR A 19 5.21 8.46 -2.30
N ARG A 20 4.38 8.04 -1.35
CA ARG A 20 4.80 7.18 -0.23
C ARG A 20 5.21 5.79 -0.68
N ARG A 21 4.49 5.19 -1.64
CA ARG A 21 4.88 3.92 -2.26
C ARG A 21 6.28 4.00 -2.87
N TYR A 22 6.54 5.07 -3.64
CA TYR A 22 7.84 5.28 -4.24
C TYR A 22 8.93 5.48 -3.19
N ASP A 23 8.67 6.27 -2.14
CA ASP A 23 9.61 6.48 -1.05
C ASP A 23 9.92 5.18 -0.30
N THR A 24 8.91 4.36 -0.06
CA THR A 24 9.11 3.02 0.53
C THR A 24 10.04 2.17 -0.32
N ILE A 25 9.74 2.03 -1.61
CA ILE A 25 10.56 1.23 -2.54
C ILE A 25 11.99 1.78 -2.59
N ARG A 26 12.15 3.10 -2.69
CA ARG A 26 13.45 3.75 -2.74
C ARG A 26 14.22 3.56 -1.45
N TRP A 27 13.58 3.76 -0.31
CA TRP A 27 14.22 3.66 0.99
C TRP A 27 14.77 2.24 1.22
N TYR A 28 13.95 1.20 1.03
CA TYR A 28 14.38 -0.18 1.14
C TYR A 28 15.44 -0.56 0.11
N GLY A 29 15.32 -0.09 -1.11
CA GLY A 29 16.32 -0.32 -2.15
C GLY A 29 17.68 0.26 -1.84
N ILE A 30 17.76 1.27 -0.96
CA ILE A 30 19.01 1.89 -0.52
C ILE A 30 19.54 1.24 0.76
N HIS A 31 18.68 0.99 1.74
CA HIS A 31 19.08 0.65 3.10
C HIS A 31 18.91 -0.84 3.44
N HIS A 32 17.83 -1.47 2.98
CA HIS A 32 17.41 -2.81 3.42
C HIS A 32 16.89 -3.66 2.24
N GLN A 33 17.70 -3.81 1.21
CA GLN A 33 17.29 -4.45 -0.05
C GLN A 33 16.93 -5.95 0.08
N ASN A 34 17.33 -6.62 1.15
CA ASN A 34 17.03 -8.03 1.38
C ASN A 34 15.72 -8.23 2.15
N ASP A 35 15.26 -7.21 2.87
CA ASP A 35 14.13 -7.29 3.79
C ASP A 35 12.80 -6.90 3.15
N PHE A 36 12.84 -6.44 1.92
CA PHE A 36 11.66 -5.93 1.23
C PHE A 36 11.59 -6.40 -0.23
N ARG A 37 10.38 -6.70 -0.70
CA ARG A 37 10.07 -6.92 -2.12
C ARG A 37 8.80 -6.19 -2.49
N PHE A 38 8.80 -5.54 -3.65
CA PHE A 38 7.57 -5.04 -4.24
C PHE A 38 7.23 -5.81 -5.51
N TYR A 39 5.93 -5.95 -5.76
CA TYR A 39 5.39 -6.64 -6.92
C TYR A 39 4.45 -5.71 -7.66
N SER A 40 4.30 -5.90 -8.97
CA SER A 40 3.41 -5.12 -9.81
C SER A 40 2.43 -6.05 -10.54
N GLY A 41 1.21 -5.59 -10.76
CA GLY A 41 0.21 -6.28 -11.60
C GLY A 41 0.39 -6.06 -13.10
N SER A 42 1.30 -5.17 -13.49
CA SER A 42 1.62 -4.89 -14.88
C SER A 42 3.11 -4.62 -15.03
N PHE A 43 3.62 -4.82 -16.25
CA PHE A 43 5.00 -4.43 -16.58
C PHE A 43 5.16 -2.94 -16.29
N LEU A 44 5.99 -2.62 -15.30
CA LEU A 44 6.35 -1.24 -15.02
C LEU A 44 7.05 -0.65 -16.23
N ASN A 45 6.43 0.32 -16.86
CA ASN A 45 7.10 1.06 -17.92
C ASN A 45 8.31 1.75 -17.28
N ARG A 46 9.52 1.28 -17.65
CA ARG A 46 10.80 1.70 -17.04
C ARG A 46 11.00 3.20 -17.01
N ASN A 47 10.39 3.93 -17.92
CA ASN A 47 10.54 5.37 -18.04
C ASN A 47 9.68 6.14 -17.03
N HIS A 48 8.58 5.57 -16.58
CA HIS A 48 7.57 6.25 -15.74
C HIS A 48 8.05 6.58 -14.32
N TYR A 49 8.86 5.71 -13.72
CA TYR A 49 9.44 5.93 -12.38
C TYR A 49 10.44 7.09 -12.33
N PHE A 50 11.04 7.44 -13.45
CA PHE A 50 12.08 8.46 -13.53
C PHE A 50 11.55 9.83 -13.93
N GLU A 51 10.42 9.89 -14.63
CA GLU A 51 9.78 11.14 -15.01
C GLU A 51 9.13 11.85 -13.82
N VAL A 52 8.75 11.08 -12.80
CA VAL A 52 7.91 11.55 -11.69
C VAL A 52 8.64 12.45 -10.68
N ARG A 53 9.98 12.48 -10.63
CA ARG A 53 10.71 13.24 -9.59
C ARG A 53 11.81 14.16 -10.08
N GLY A 54 11.48 15.23 -10.78
CA GLY A 54 12.43 16.31 -11.01
C GLY A 54 13.60 15.99 -11.95
N PHE A 55 13.66 14.76 -12.48
CA PHE A 55 14.61 14.40 -13.52
C PHE A 55 14.42 15.21 -14.79
N GLY A 56 13.19 15.72 -15.02
CA GLY A 56 12.92 16.65 -16.11
C GLY A 56 13.72 17.95 -16.00
N VAL A 57 13.97 18.43 -14.79
CA VAL A 57 14.80 19.62 -14.54
C VAL A 57 16.29 19.27 -14.59
N LEU A 58 16.69 18.14 -13.98
CA LEU A 58 18.06 17.64 -14.05
C LEU A 58 18.51 17.29 -15.47
N ARG A 59 17.58 16.82 -16.31
CA ARG A 59 17.86 16.53 -17.73
C ARG A 59 18.27 17.76 -18.54
N LYS A 60 17.86 18.97 -18.10
CA LYS A 60 18.26 20.23 -18.71
C LYS A 60 19.61 20.75 -18.20
N LEU A 61 20.05 20.30 -17.01
CA LEU A 61 21.20 20.84 -16.29
C LEU A 61 22.42 19.90 -16.26
N VAL A 62 22.24 18.62 -16.55
CA VAL A 62 23.29 17.58 -16.43
C VAL A 62 23.56 16.93 -17.78
N PRO A 63 24.83 16.74 -18.19
CA PRO A 63 25.18 16.01 -19.41
C PRO A 63 24.55 14.63 -19.45
N SER A 64 24.03 14.22 -20.62
CA SER A 64 23.27 12.99 -20.82
C SER A 64 23.99 11.72 -20.38
N ASN A 65 25.29 11.65 -20.56
CA ASN A 65 26.15 10.52 -20.15
C ASN A 65 26.25 10.39 -18.61
N LEU A 66 26.37 11.50 -17.88
CA LEU A 66 26.36 11.50 -16.41
C LEU A 66 24.98 11.18 -15.86
N LEU A 67 23.93 11.76 -16.43
CA LEU A 67 22.55 11.47 -16.07
C LEU A 67 22.22 9.98 -16.26
N ASN A 68 22.67 9.37 -17.37
CA ASN A 68 22.50 7.96 -17.63
C ASN A 68 23.24 7.05 -16.62
N LYS A 69 24.42 7.47 -16.14
CA LYS A 69 25.14 6.74 -15.09
C LYS A 69 24.39 6.79 -13.76
N ILE A 70 23.89 7.96 -13.38
CA ILE A 70 23.13 8.17 -12.15
C ILE A 70 21.80 7.38 -12.20
N THR A 71 21.06 7.48 -13.30
CA THR A 71 19.78 6.77 -13.48
C THR A 71 19.99 5.26 -13.46
N LYS A 72 21.00 4.71 -14.15
CA LYS A 72 21.33 3.29 -14.09
C LYS A 72 21.68 2.81 -12.68
N ARG A 73 22.37 3.63 -11.88
CA ARG A 73 22.73 3.29 -10.49
C ARG A 73 21.48 3.25 -9.58
N ILE A 74 20.57 4.21 -9.73
CA ILE A 74 19.29 4.25 -9.00
C ILE A 74 18.40 3.08 -9.45
N GLN A 75 18.30 2.84 -10.76
CA GLN A 75 17.56 1.70 -11.31
C GLN A 75 18.03 0.37 -10.74
N ARG A 76 19.34 0.12 -10.71
CA ARG A 76 19.90 -1.12 -10.16
C ARG A 76 19.47 -1.34 -8.70
N ARG A 77 19.38 -0.26 -7.91
CA ARG A 77 18.93 -0.36 -6.51
C ARG A 77 17.44 -0.66 -6.39
N LEU A 78 16.61 -0.01 -7.22
CA LEU A 78 15.16 -0.30 -7.26
C LEU A 78 14.88 -1.72 -7.77
N TYR A 79 15.64 -2.21 -8.75
CA TYR A 79 15.49 -3.58 -9.25
C TYR A 79 15.84 -4.66 -8.23
N ARG A 80 16.68 -4.36 -7.24
CA ARG A 80 17.03 -5.34 -6.20
C ARG A 80 15.85 -5.69 -5.29
N VAL A 81 14.91 -4.77 -5.12
CA VAL A 81 13.70 -4.99 -4.33
C VAL A 81 12.47 -5.36 -5.18
N PHE A 82 12.63 -5.45 -6.49
CA PHE A 82 11.54 -5.87 -7.39
C PHE A 82 11.42 -7.40 -7.39
N GLY A 83 10.26 -7.89 -6.93
CA GLY A 83 9.97 -9.32 -6.83
C GLY A 83 9.35 -9.91 -8.10
N GLY A 84 8.86 -9.07 -9.01
CA GLY A 84 8.25 -9.51 -10.27
C GLY A 84 6.87 -8.93 -10.55
N VAL A 85 6.25 -9.46 -11.61
CA VAL A 85 4.86 -9.19 -11.99
C VAL A 85 4.02 -10.36 -11.53
N LEU A 86 2.88 -10.09 -10.91
CA LEU A 86 1.97 -11.11 -10.40
C LEU A 86 0.63 -11.05 -11.13
N GLY A 87 0.13 -12.22 -11.51
CA GLY A 87 -1.25 -12.41 -11.87
C GLY A 87 -2.17 -12.33 -10.64
N PRO A 88 -3.50 -12.17 -10.85
CA PRO A 88 -4.46 -12.07 -9.74
C PRO A 88 -4.44 -13.26 -8.79
N LEU A 89 -4.24 -14.47 -9.31
CA LEU A 89 -4.23 -15.71 -8.51
C LEU A 89 -2.95 -15.91 -7.73
N GLU A 90 -1.81 -15.40 -8.23
CA GLU A 90 -0.50 -15.54 -7.57
C GLU A 90 -0.33 -14.61 -6.37
N LYS A 91 -1.17 -13.59 -6.27
CA LYS A 91 -1.09 -12.56 -5.24
C LYS A 91 -1.09 -13.15 -3.82
N PHE A 92 -2.03 -14.02 -3.51
CA PHE A 92 -2.14 -14.63 -2.19
C PHE A 92 -0.98 -15.54 -1.85
N ASP A 93 -0.48 -16.31 -2.84
CA ASP A 93 0.69 -17.20 -2.66
C ASP A 93 1.97 -16.45 -2.40
N VAL A 94 2.05 -15.20 -2.84
CA VAL A 94 3.19 -14.34 -2.57
C VAL A 94 3.01 -13.61 -1.24
N ILE A 95 1.85 -13.00 -0.98
CA ILE A 95 1.60 -12.22 0.25
C ILE A 95 1.89 -13.06 1.49
N LYS A 96 1.38 -14.30 1.57
CA LYS A 96 1.55 -15.20 2.73
C LYS A 96 3.00 -15.57 3.08
N LYS A 97 3.97 -15.25 2.20
CA LYS A 97 5.41 -15.48 2.47
C LYS A 97 6.06 -14.39 3.30
N TYR A 98 5.33 -13.30 3.58
CA TYR A 98 5.84 -12.14 4.31
C TYR A 98 5.11 -11.97 5.63
N LYS A 99 5.78 -11.36 6.61
CA LYS A 99 5.17 -11.00 7.90
C LYS A 99 4.33 -9.74 7.80
N PHE A 100 4.80 -8.76 7.04
CA PHE A 100 4.20 -7.45 6.91
C PHE A 100 3.93 -7.09 5.45
N TYR A 101 2.90 -6.31 5.21
CA TYR A 101 2.54 -5.81 3.90
C TYR A 101 2.22 -4.32 3.95
N TYR A 102 2.87 -3.52 3.11
CA TYR A 102 2.55 -2.11 2.96
C TYR A 102 1.24 -1.95 2.20
N CYS A 103 0.17 -1.78 2.95
CA CYS A 103 -1.19 -1.67 2.45
C CYS A 103 -1.57 -0.21 2.21
N TYR A 104 -1.17 0.31 1.07
CA TYR A 104 -1.51 1.67 0.63
C TYR A 104 -2.78 1.67 -0.21
N GLU A 105 -3.78 2.43 0.19
CA GLU A 105 -4.94 2.67 -0.65
C GLU A 105 -4.57 3.56 -1.86
N ASN A 106 -5.42 3.55 -2.90
CA ASN A 106 -5.16 4.37 -4.09
C ASN A 106 -5.35 5.85 -3.80
N THR A 107 -6.25 6.17 -2.85
CA THR A 107 -6.53 7.54 -2.41
C THR A 107 -6.47 7.61 -0.89
N VAL A 108 -5.84 8.64 -0.36
CA VAL A 108 -5.74 8.93 1.08
C VAL A 108 -6.66 10.10 1.43
N GLY A 109 -7.14 10.12 2.66
CA GLY A 109 -7.92 11.25 3.17
C GLY A 109 -9.42 11.18 2.88
N ILE A 110 -9.91 10.09 2.31
CA ILE A 110 -11.34 9.85 2.12
C ILE A 110 -11.85 8.92 3.23
N ASN A 111 -12.77 9.44 4.04
CA ASN A 111 -13.43 8.63 5.06
C ASN A 111 -14.21 7.48 4.43
N GLY A 112 -14.07 6.29 5.00
CA GLY A 112 -14.75 5.09 4.53
C GLY A 112 -14.13 4.42 3.31
N TYR A 113 -13.08 4.99 2.71
CA TYR A 113 -12.43 4.37 1.56
C TYR A 113 -11.45 3.27 1.99
N VAL A 114 -11.99 2.06 2.08
CA VAL A 114 -11.23 0.83 2.38
C VAL A 114 -11.45 -0.15 1.25
N SER A 115 -10.38 -0.56 0.58
CA SER A 115 -10.47 -1.50 -0.54
C SER A 115 -10.12 -2.93 -0.10
N GLU A 116 -10.18 -3.85 -1.06
CA GLU A 116 -9.83 -5.26 -0.89
C GLU A 116 -8.41 -5.49 -0.33
N LYS A 117 -7.51 -4.53 -0.48
CA LYS A 117 -6.08 -4.69 -0.13
C LYS A 117 -5.87 -5.02 1.34
N LEU A 118 -6.64 -4.38 2.23
CA LEU A 118 -6.56 -4.63 3.66
C LEU A 118 -7.03 -6.06 3.97
N PHE A 119 -8.16 -6.45 3.42
CA PHE A 119 -8.74 -7.79 3.63
C PHE A 119 -7.86 -8.90 3.05
N ASP A 120 -7.25 -8.67 1.88
CA ASP A 120 -6.29 -9.61 1.29
C ASP A 120 -5.12 -9.91 2.22
N CYS A 121 -4.62 -8.90 2.95
CA CYS A 121 -3.59 -9.09 3.96
C CYS A 121 -4.09 -9.92 5.14
N LEU A 122 -5.25 -9.54 5.70
CA LEU A 122 -5.83 -10.22 6.87
C LEU A 122 -6.14 -11.69 6.57
N TYR A 123 -6.77 -11.98 5.42
CA TYR A 123 -7.03 -13.36 4.97
C TYR A 123 -5.76 -14.16 4.66
N SER A 124 -4.68 -13.48 4.28
CA SER A 124 -3.38 -14.12 4.04
C SER A 124 -2.59 -14.38 5.32
N GLY A 125 -3.05 -13.95 6.49
CA GLY A 125 -2.33 -14.06 7.75
C GLY A 125 -1.10 -13.15 7.81
N VAL A 126 -1.18 -11.96 7.21
CA VAL A 126 -0.10 -10.97 7.13
C VAL A 126 -0.55 -9.67 7.77
N VAL A 127 0.31 -9.06 8.57
CA VAL A 127 0.00 -7.80 9.26
C VAL A 127 0.14 -6.63 8.28
N PRO A 128 -0.95 -5.92 7.96
CA PRO A 128 -0.89 -4.77 7.06
C PRO A 128 -0.35 -3.53 7.79
N ILE A 129 0.54 -2.80 7.10
CA ILE A 129 0.91 -1.43 7.46
C ILE A 129 0.02 -0.54 6.60
N TYR A 130 -1.07 -0.06 7.21
CA TYR A 130 -2.18 0.55 6.48
C TYR A 130 -2.01 2.06 6.30
N TRP A 131 -2.31 2.51 5.09
CA TRP A 131 -2.34 3.92 4.73
C TRP A 131 -3.52 4.21 3.80
N GLY A 132 -4.58 4.81 4.31
CA GLY A 132 -5.81 5.01 3.52
C GLY A 132 -6.83 5.91 4.19
N ALA A 133 -7.96 5.34 4.60
CA ALA A 133 -9.05 6.07 5.26
C ALA A 133 -8.61 6.65 6.61
N PRO A 134 -8.79 7.95 6.86
CA PRO A 134 -8.44 8.57 8.15
C PRO A 134 -9.24 7.99 9.33
N ASN A 135 -10.48 7.60 9.06
CA ASN A 135 -11.39 7.03 10.06
C ASN A 135 -11.36 5.49 10.13
N ILE A 136 -10.26 4.87 9.73
CA ILE A 136 -10.14 3.40 9.72
C ILE A 136 -10.44 2.76 11.09
N LYS A 137 -10.10 3.44 12.19
CA LYS A 137 -10.33 2.96 13.56
C LYS A 137 -11.82 2.88 13.92
N GLU A 138 -12.65 3.72 13.29
CA GLU A 138 -14.11 3.69 13.46
C GLU A 138 -14.73 2.53 12.66
N LEU A 139 -14.14 2.20 11.53
CA LEU A 139 -14.61 1.14 10.64
C LEU A 139 -14.16 -0.24 11.11
N ILE A 140 -12.91 -0.33 11.54
CA ILE A 140 -12.26 -1.56 12.02
C ILE A 140 -11.64 -1.25 13.38
N PRO A 141 -12.39 -1.40 14.47
CA PRO A 141 -11.94 -1.07 15.84
C PRO A 141 -10.99 -2.15 16.43
N PHE A 142 -10.44 -3.01 15.62
CA PHE A 142 -9.50 -4.07 15.99
C PHE A 142 -8.06 -3.65 15.72
N LYS A 143 -7.14 -4.06 16.57
CA LYS A 143 -5.70 -3.82 16.37
C LYS A 143 -5.07 -4.82 15.39
N CYS A 144 -5.72 -5.05 14.27
CA CYS A 144 -5.31 -6.02 13.26
C CYS A 144 -4.42 -5.42 12.14
N TYR A 145 -4.07 -4.14 12.25
CA TYR A 145 -3.19 -3.43 11.32
C TYR A 145 -2.29 -2.44 12.07
N ILE A 146 -1.19 -2.08 11.45
CA ILE A 146 -0.29 -1.02 11.89
C ILE A 146 -0.73 0.27 11.18
N ASP A 147 -1.04 1.30 11.96
CA ASP A 147 -1.45 2.61 11.43
C ASP A 147 -0.23 3.35 10.84
N GLY A 148 -0.16 3.40 9.53
CA GLY A 148 0.94 4.04 8.80
C GLY A 148 1.04 5.55 9.03
N PHE A 149 -0.06 6.21 9.43
CA PHE A 149 -0.04 7.64 9.77
C PHE A 149 0.70 7.94 11.08
N SER A 150 0.92 6.94 11.92
CA SER A 150 1.67 7.09 13.17
C SER A 150 3.17 7.32 12.96
N PHE A 151 3.68 7.16 11.73
CA PHE A 151 5.10 7.24 11.43
C PHE A 151 5.43 8.44 10.54
N LYS A 152 6.51 9.13 10.85
CA LYS A 152 6.99 10.28 10.07
C LYS A 152 7.64 9.87 8.75
N ASN A 153 8.37 8.75 8.76
CA ASN A 153 9.17 8.29 7.62
C ASN A 153 9.31 6.77 7.60
N GLN A 154 9.91 6.22 6.55
CA GLN A 154 10.08 4.78 6.36
C GLN A 154 11.07 4.13 7.34
N LYS A 155 12.02 4.89 7.86
CA LYS A 155 12.94 4.40 8.87
C LYS A 155 12.21 4.07 10.17
N ASP A 156 11.31 4.95 10.61
CA ASP A 156 10.52 4.74 11.82
C ASP A 156 9.63 3.49 11.70
N VAL A 157 9.03 3.27 10.53
CA VAL A 157 8.24 2.05 10.25
C VAL A 157 9.13 0.81 10.34
N TYR A 158 10.30 0.85 9.71
CA TYR A 158 11.24 -0.28 9.70
C TYR A 158 11.72 -0.62 11.11
N GLU A 159 12.13 0.38 11.88
CA GLU A 159 12.58 0.19 13.27
C GLU A 159 11.46 -0.41 14.13
N PHE A 160 10.22 0.07 13.97
CA PHE A 160 9.05 -0.46 14.68
C PHE A 160 8.80 -1.94 14.36
N ILE A 161 8.70 -2.31 13.07
CA ILE A 161 8.42 -3.70 12.70
C ILE A 161 9.58 -4.65 13.02
N ASN A 162 10.82 -4.14 12.99
CA ASN A 162 12.01 -4.93 13.28
C ASN A 162 12.25 -5.14 14.79
N SER A 163 11.78 -4.21 15.63
CA SER A 163 11.81 -4.33 17.09
C SER A 163 10.67 -5.16 17.66
N MET A 164 9.65 -5.47 16.84
CA MET A 164 8.46 -6.19 17.27
C MET A 164 8.80 -7.63 17.69
N THR A 165 8.42 -7.98 18.90
CA THR A 165 8.55 -9.35 19.39
C THR A 165 7.58 -10.30 18.68
N TYR A 166 7.87 -11.59 18.74
CA TYR A 166 6.94 -12.59 18.16
C TYR A 166 5.58 -12.57 18.84
N GLU A 167 5.54 -12.33 20.14
CA GLU A 167 4.29 -12.23 20.89
C GLU A 167 3.43 -11.03 20.42
N GLU A 168 4.06 -9.86 20.25
CA GLU A 168 3.38 -8.67 19.73
C GLU A 168 2.85 -8.90 18.31
N TYR A 169 3.65 -9.54 17.46
CA TYR A 169 3.22 -9.94 16.12
C TYR A 169 1.99 -10.86 16.14
N CYS A 170 2.01 -11.87 17.02
CA CYS A 170 0.88 -12.78 17.19
C CYS A 170 -0.40 -12.07 17.68
N LYS A 171 -0.28 -11.00 18.47
CA LYS A 171 -1.44 -10.20 18.88
C LYS A 171 -2.14 -9.57 17.67
N TYR A 172 -1.40 -9.02 16.71
CA TYR A 172 -1.99 -8.52 15.47
C TYR A 172 -2.72 -9.59 14.67
N LEU A 173 -2.15 -10.80 14.58
CA LEU A 173 -2.77 -11.91 13.86
C LEU A 173 -4.04 -12.43 14.57
N ASN A 174 -4.04 -12.47 15.90
CA ASN A 174 -5.23 -12.85 16.67
C ASN A 174 -6.35 -11.82 16.50
N GLU A 175 -6.05 -10.53 16.63
CA GLU A 175 -6.99 -9.44 16.36
C GLU A 175 -7.55 -9.49 14.93
N ALA A 176 -6.71 -9.85 13.95
CA ALA A 176 -7.16 -10.03 12.57
C ALA A 176 -8.15 -11.19 12.44
N ARG A 177 -7.88 -12.32 13.09
CA ARG A 177 -8.79 -13.48 13.10
C ARG A 177 -10.10 -13.12 13.79
N ASP A 178 -10.03 -12.44 14.93
CA ASP A 178 -11.21 -12.06 15.69
C ASP A 178 -12.07 -11.06 14.92
N PHE A 179 -11.45 -10.09 14.23
CA PHE A 179 -12.16 -9.20 13.31
C PHE A 179 -12.84 -9.95 12.16
N LEU A 180 -12.11 -10.85 11.47
CA LEU A 180 -12.65 -11.61 10.35
C LEU A 180 -13.85 -12.52 10.73
N ASN A 181 -13.95 -12.93 12.00
CA ASN A 181 -15.03 -13.72 12.55
C ASN A 181 -16.11 -12.87 13.26
N SER A 182 -15.98 -11.56 13.28
CA SER A 182 -16.90 -10.65 13.98
C SER A 182 -18.03 -10.16 13.08
N GLU A 183 -19.10 -9.67 13.70
CA GLU A 183 -20.19 -8.96 13.00
C GLU A 183 -19.71 -7.70 12.26
N TYR A 184 -18.59 -7.12 12.66
CA TYR A 184 -17.98 -5.99 11.96
C TYR A 184 -17.57 -6.33 10.53
N MET A 185 -17.16 -7.59 10.28
CA MET A 185 -16.79 -8.04 8.94
C MET A 185 -17.99 -8.09 8.01
N GLU A 186 -19.21 -8.32 8.50
CA GLU A 186 -20.42 -8.38 7.69
C GLU A 186 -20.66 -7.09 6.89
N ARG A 187 -20.26 -5.93 7.44
CA ARG A 187 -20.39 -4.62 6.77
C ARG A 187 -19.61 -4.53 5.46
N PHE A 188 -18.57 -5.34 5.31
CA PHE A 188 -17.70 -5.37 4.15
C PHE A 188 -18.03 -6.50 3.17
N THR A 189 -19.13 -7.19 3.36
CA THR A 189 -19.58 -8.25 2.46
C THR A 189 -20.33 -7.68 1.25
N VAL A 190 -20.35 -8.46 0.15
CA VAL A 190 -21.14 -8.12 -1.03
C VAL A 190 -22.62 -8.00 -0.67
N LYS A 191 -23.14 -8.90 0.20
CA LYS A 191 -24.51 -8.87 0.67
C LYS A 191 -24.87 -7.52 1.31
N SER A 192 -24.08 -7.08 2.30
CA SER A 192 -24.30 -5.81 2.97
C SER A 192 -24.22 -4.61 2.00
N SER A 193 -23.29 -4.66 1.05
CA SER A 193 -23.16 -3.62 0.02
C SER A 193 -24.41 -3.53 -0.85
N VAL A 194 -24.96 -4.67 -1.29
CA VAL A 194 -26.19 -4.74 -2.09
C VAL A 194 -27.38 -4.23 -1.27
N GLU A 195 -27.54 -4.67 -0.02
CA GLU A 195 -28.61 -4.23 0.87
C GLU A 195 -28.59 -2.70 1.10
N ASN A 196 -27.39 -2.12 1.29
CA ASN A 196 -27.25 -0.67 1.41
C ASN A 196 -27.67 0.07 0.13
N ILE A 197 -27.24 -0.39 -1.04
CA ILE A 197 -27.63 0.19 -2.33
C ILE A 197 -29.16 0.14 -2.51
N LEU A 198 -29.77 -1.01 -2.28
CA LEU A 198 -31.22 -1.19 -2.39
C LEU A 198 -31.98 -0.28 -1.41
N SER A 199 -31.49 -0.13 -0.19
CA SER A 199 -32.09 0.77 0.80
C SER A 199 -32.06 2.23 0.34
N VAL A 200 -30.95 2.70 -0.24
CA VAL A 200 -30.84 4.07 -0.76
C VAL A 200 -31.78 4.29 -1.95
N VAL A 201 -31.82 3.36 -2.88
CA VAL A 201 -32.69 3.44 -4.08
C VAL A 201 -34.17 3.45 -3.68
N SER A 202 -34.58 2.55 -2.77
CA SER A 202 -35.99 2.49 -2.32
C SER A 202 -36.43 3.76 -1.59
N LYS A 203 -35.56 4.37 -0.77
CA LYS A 203 -35.85 5.67 -0.12
C LYS A 203 -36.00 6.80 -1.15
N GLY A 204 -35.14 6.84 -2.18
CA GLY A 204 -35.20 7.83 -3.24
C GLY A 204 -36.50 7.74 -4.05
N LEU A 205 -37.01 6.53 -4.30
CA LEU A 205 -38.29 6.32 -5.00
C LEU A 205 -39.54 6.67 -4.16
N GLN A 206 -39.43 6.71 -2.83
CA GLN A 206 -40.55 7.09 -1.95
C GLN A 206 -40.66 8.61 -1.76
N THR A 207 -39.62 9.36 -2.10
CA THR A 207 -39.57 10.82 -1.96
C THR A 207 -39.80 11.56 -3.28
N SER A 208 -40.07 10.84 -4.36
CA SER A 208 -40.46 11.33 -5.69
C SER A 208 -41.95 11.25 -5.91
#